data_7a00b0cb2acf630f9f291bb7f91b6087
#
_entry.id   7a00b0cb2acf630f9f291bb7f91b6087
#
_cell.length_a   1.000
_cell.length_b   1.000
_cell.length_c   1.000
_cell.angle_alpha   90.00
_cell.angle_beta   90.00
_cell.angle_gamma   90.00
#
_symmetry.space_group_name_H-M   'P 1'
#
loop_
_entity.id
_entity.type
_entity.pdbx_description
1 polymer ?
#
loop_
_entity_poly.entity_id
_entity_poly.type
_entity_poly.pdbx_seq_one_letter_code
_entity_poly.pdbx_strand_id
1 'polypeptide(L)'
;MAPDAAKVMPGALGAAAMTNEEERELAAQLARLRQEHRDLDAAIEALHVSPGSDRLQIQRLKKRKLVLRDRIIAIEDQITPDISA
;
A
#
# COMPACT_ATOMS: atom_id res chain seq x y z
N MET A 1 10.83 17.68 -32.48
CA MET A 1 11.42 17.69 -31.70
C MET A 1 11.49 18.13 -30.27
N ALA A 2 11.51 19.29 -29.98
CA ALA A 2 11.63 19.75 -28.64
C ALA A 2 10.57 19.20 -27.69
N PRO A 3 9.41 18.96 -28.16
CA PRO A 3 8.36 18.51 -27.25
C PRO A 3 8.71 17.28 -26.46
N ASP A 4 9.47 16.46 -27.06
CA ASP A 4 9.80 15.25 -26.35
C ASP A 4 10.60 15.51 -25.13
N ALA A 5 11.54 16.36 -25.22
CA ALA A 5 12.35 16.66 -24.08
C ALA A 5 11.52 17.25 -22.97
N ALA A 6 10.59 18.05 -23.34
CA ALA A 6 9.76 18.68 -22.34
C ALA A 6 8.99 17.65 -21.54
N LYS A 7 8.54 16.63 -22.19
CA LYS A 7 7.80 15.64 -21.47
C LYS A 7 8.64 14.93 -20.47
N VAL A 8 9.83 14.65 -20.83
CA VAL A 8 10.68 13.93 -19.94
C VAL A 8 10.92 14.70 -18.67
N MET A 9 11.18 15.95 -18.78
CA MET A 9 11.45 16.74 -17.62
C MET A 9 10.30 16.75 -16.64
N PRO A 10 9.10 16.96 -17.07
CA PRO A 10 8.00 16.95 -16.14
C PRO A 10 7.91 15.65 -15.39
N GLY A 11 8.25 14.59 -16.03
CA GLY A 11 8.20 13.32 -15.36
C GLY A 11 9.12 13.28 -14.17
N ALA A 12 10.31 13.79 -14.35
CA ALA A 12 11.26 13.79 -13.28
C ALA A 12 10.79 14.65 -12.13
N LEU A 13 10.27 15.79 -12.46
CA LEU A 13 9.78 16.68 -11.42
C LEU A 13 8.54 16.13 -10.77
N GLY A 14 7.77 15.39 -11.53
CA GLY A 14 6.54 14.83 -11.00
C GLY A 14 6.74 14.03 -9.75
N ALA A 15 7.92 13.51 -9.58
CA ALA A 15 8.18 12.73 -8.39
C ALA A 15 7.96 13.57 -7.15
N ALA A 16 8.31 14.83 -7.22
CA ALA A 16 8.16 15.68 -6.07
C ALA A 16 6.85 16.43 -6.05
N ALA A 17 6.21 16.53 -7.20
CA ALA A 17 5.00 17.33 -7.28
C ALA A 17 3.82 16.50 -7.72
N MET A 18 3.28 15.77 -6.78
CA MET A 18 2.12 14.96 -7.06
C MET A 18 0.87 15.82 -7.18
N THR A 19 0.01 15.50 -8.12
CA THR A 19 -1.21 16.27 -8.28
C THR A 19 -2.21 15.88 -7.18
N ASN A 20 -3.19 16.73 -6.98
CA ASN A 20 -4.23 16.46 -6.00
C ASN A 20 -4.98 15.19 -6.33
N GLU A 21 -5.20 14.95 -7.60
CA GLU A 21 -5.90 13.75 -8.00
C GLU A 21 -5.10 12.51 -7.69
N GLU A 22 -3.82 12.57 -7.95
CA GLU A 22 -2.95 11.45 -7.63
C GLU A 22 -2.92 11.19 -6.15
N GLU A 23 -2.89 12.24 -5.36
CA GLU A 23 -2.90 12.08 -3.93
C GLU A 23 -4.19 11.44 -3.45
N ARG A 24 -5.29 11.85 -4.03
CA ARG A 24 -6.58 11.27 -3.66
C ARG A 24 -6.65 9.80 -4.01
N GLU A 25 -6.13 9.46 -5.17
CA GLU A 25 -6.13 8.07 -5.58
C GLU A 25 -5.28 7.22 -4.67
N LEU A 26 -4.11 7.73 -4.32
CA LEU A 26 -3.25 7.00 -3.42
C LEU A 26 -3.87 6.89 -2.04
N ALA A 27 -4.52 7.93 -1.59
CA ALA A 27 -5.18 7.88 -0.29
C ALA A 27 -6.32 6.86 -0.29
N ALA A 28 -7.04 6.78 -1.38
CA ALA A 28 -8.12 5.81 -1.49
C ALA A 28 -7.56 4.40 -1.52
N GLN A 29 -6.48 4.19 -2.24
CA GLN A 29 -5.81 2.91 -2.25
C GLN A 29 -5.32 2.55 -0.86
N LEU A 30 -4.74 3.50 -0.18
CA LEU A 30 -4.24 3.27 1.15
C LEU A 30 -5.35 2.85 2.09
N ALA A 31 -6.48 3.53 2.02
CA ALA A 31 -7.61 3.19 2.86
C ALA A 31 -8.08 1.76 2.61
N ARG A 32 -8.12 1.37 1.34
CA ARG A 32 -8.53 0.01 1.01
C ARG A 32 -7.55 -1.01 1.51
N LEU A 33 -6.27 -0.73 1.32
CA LEU A 33 -5.25 -1.67 1.77
C LEU A 33 -5.26 -1.81 3.29
N ARG A 34 -5.48 -0.72 3.98
CA ARG A 34 -5.58 -0.79 5.43
C ARG A 34 -6.76 -1.61 5.89
N GLN A 35 -7.88 -1.48 5.17
CA GLN A 35 -9.05 -2.27 5.51
C GLN A 35 -8.78 -3.74 5.27
N GLU A 36 -8.16 -4.07 4.14
CA GLU A 36 -7.83 -5.45 3.85
C GLU A 36 -6.86 -6.01 4.88
N HIS A 37 -5.92 -5.19 5.30
CA HIS A 37 -4.96 -5.63 6.30
C HIS A 37 -5.66 -5.95 7.62
N ARG A 38 -6.60 -5.14 8.00
CA ARG A 38 -7.38 -5.40 9.20
C ARG A 38 -8.20 -6.66 9.06
N ASP A 39 -8.82 -6.84 7.91
CA ASP A 39 -9.63 -8.02 7.69
C ASP A 39 -8.79 -9.28 7.76
N LEU A 40 -7.60 -9.23 7.19
CA LEU A 40 -6.71 -10.37 7.26
C LEU A 40 -6.26 -10.65 8.68
N ASP A 41 -5.98 -9.60 9.41
CA ASP A 41 -5.56 -9.76 10.79
C ASP A 41 -6.66 -10.43 11.61
N ALA A 42 -7.89 -10.00 11.42
CA ALA A 42 -9.01 -10.60 12.11
C ALA A 42 -9.23 -12.05 11.70
N ALA A 43 -9.05 -12.33 10.42
CA ALA A 43 -9.21 -13.69 9.95
C ALA A 43 -8.13 -14.62 10.52
N ILE A 44 -6.91 -14.12 10.60
CA ILE A 44 -5.84 -14.91 11.17
C ILE A 44 -6.13 -15.21 12.64
N GLU A 45 -6.59 -14.21 13.36
CA GLU A 45 -6.92 -14.42 14.76
C GLU A 45 -8.04 -15.42 14.94
N ALA A 46 -9.06 -15.31 14.11
CA ALA A 46 -10.16 -16.25 14.20
C ALA A 46 -9.71 -17.67 13.94
N LEU A 47 -8.79 -17.84 13.00
CA LEU A 47 -8.26 -19.17 12.71
C LEU A 47 -7.41 -19.70 13.84
N HIS A 48 -6.69 -18.83 14.51
CA HIS A 48 -5.84 -19.25 15.62
C HIS A 48 -6.63 -19.85 16.77
N VAL A 49 -7.80 -19.28 17.04
CA VAL A 49 -8.60 -19.76 18.15
C VAL A 49 -9.57 -20.85 17.73
N SER A 50 -9.64 -21.15 16.45
CA SER A 50 -10.56 -22.14 15.96
C SER A 50 -9.95 -23.53 16.05
N PRO A 51 -10.63 -24.48 16.65
CA PRO A 51 -10.08 -25.84 16.71
C PRO A 51 -10.04 -26.44 15.31
N GLY A 52 -8.96 -27.11 15.01
CA GLY A 52 -8.83 -27.76 13.72
C GLY A 52 -8.49 -26.82 12.59
N SER A 53 -8.05 -25.61 12.89
CA SER A 53 -7.69 -24.70 11.83
C SER A 53 -6.47 -25.18 11.08
N ASP A 54 -6.43 -24.83 9.80
CA ASP A 54 -5.38 -25.26 8.91
C ASP A 54 -4.16 -24.35 9.06
N ARG A 55 -3.07 -24.95 9.48
CA ARG A 55 -1.84 -24.21 9.68
C ARG A 55 -1.34 -23.58 8.37
N LEU A 56 -1.51 -24.29 7.28
CA LEU A 56 -1.07 -23.80 6.00
C LEU A 56 -1.84 -22.57 5.59
N GLN A 57 -3.14 -22.57 5.85
CA GLN A 57 -3.97 -21.43 5.54
C GLN A 57 -3.56 -20.22 6.36
N ILE A 58 -3.26 -20.43 7.62
CA ILE A 58 -2.81 -19.33 8.47
C ILE A 58 -1.51 -18.74 7.91
N GLN A 59 -0.61 -19.57 7.48
CA GLN A 59 0.65 -19.09 6.93
C GLN A 59 0.44 -18.29 5.66
N ARG A 60 -0.47 -18.75 4.82
CA ARG A 60 -0.78 -18.03 3.59
C ARG A 60 -1.35 -16.66 3.89
N LEU A 61 -2.24 -16.59 4.85
CA LEU A 61 -2.83 -15.31 5.23
C LEU A 61 -1.80 -14.38 5.83
N LYS A 62 -0.90 -14.91 6.64
CA LYS A 62 0.17 -14.10 7.21
C LYS A 62 1.07 -13.53 6.12
N LYS A 63 1.38 -14.34 5.14
CA LYS A 63 2.21 -13.88 4.05
C LYS A 63 1.52 -12.77 3.28
N ARG A 64 0.23 -12.94 3.02
CA ARG A 64 -0.53 -11.91 2.34
C ARG A 64 -0.59 -10.63 3.15
N LYS A 65 -0.72 -10.76 4.46
CA LYS A 65 -0.72 -9.61 5.34
C LYS A 65 0.59 -8.83 5.22
N LEU A 66 1.70 -9.53 5.14
CA LEU A 66 2.99 -8.87 4.99
C LEU A 66 3.08 -8.11 3.67
N VAL A 67 2.59 -8.70 2.61
CA VAL A 67 2.59 -8.02 1.32
C VAL A 67 1.75 -6.75 1.38
N LEU A 68 0.59 -6.83 2.01
CA LEU A 68 -0.24 -5.65 2.15
C LEU A 68 0.44 -4.59 2.98
N ARG A 69 1.09 -4.99 4.05
CA ARG A 69 1.80 -4.05 4.88
C ARG A 69 2.89 -3.32 4.10
N ASP A 70 3.62 -4.06 3.29
CA ASP A 70 4.67 -3.45 2.48
C ASP A 70 4.09 -2.43 1.52
N ARG A 71 2.98 -2.75 0.92
CA ARG A 71 2.32 -1.82 0.01
C ARG A 71 1.82 -0.58 0.74
N ILE A 72 1.28 -0.77 1.93
CA ILE A 72 0.81 0.36 2.72
C ILE A 72 1.97 1.30 3.01
N ILE A 73 3.09 0.76 3.43
CA ILE A 73 4.25 1.57 3.74
C ILE A 73 4.73 2.31 2.50
N ALA A 74 4.77 1.63 1.37
CA ALA A 74 5.22 2.26 0.15
C ALA A 74 4.32 3.43 -0.25
N ILE A 75 3.01 3.26 -0.10
CA ILE A 75 2.09 4.34 -0.44
C ILE A 75 2.19 5.48 0.55
N GLU A 76 2.33 5.15 1.81
CA GLU A 76 2.48 6.18 2.83
C GLU A 76 3.72 7.02 2.56
N ASP A 77 4.78 6.39 2.13
CA ASP A 77 6.00 7.11 1.80
C ASP A 77 5.78 8.07 0.64
N GLN A 78 4.96 7.69 -0.30
CA GLN A 78 4.70 8.55 -1.44
C GLN A 78 3.84 9.75 -1.05
N ILE A 79 2.93 9.57 -0.14
CA ILE A 79 2.02 10.64 0.25
C ILE A 79 2.69 11.60 1.23
N THR A 80 3.42 11.07 2.19
CA THR A 80 4.06 11.91 3.21
C THR A 80 5.51 11.52 3.38
N PRO A 81 6.35 11.84 2.42
CA PRO A 81 7.73 11.36 2.46
C PRO A 81 8.62 11.98 3.52
N ASP A 82 8.34 13.17 3.94
CA ASP A 82 9.23 13.85 4.85
C ASP A 82 8.78 13.94 6.26
N ILE A 83 7.76 13.27 6.56
CA ILE A 83 7.19 13.37 7.87
C ILE A 83 8.17 12.98 8.95
N SER A 84 8.90 11.99 8.70
CA SER A 84 9.76 11.47 9.72
C SER A 84 10.89 12.40 10.04
N ALA A 85 11.23 13.22 9.14
CA ALA A 85 12.32 14.13 9.38
C ALA A 85 12.00 15.10 10.49
#